data_492cda4eaa4a85b7a20a042c243b9813
#
_entry.id   492cda4eaa4a85b7a20a042c243b9813
#
_cell.length_a   1.000
_cell.length_b   1.000
_cell.length_c   1.000
_cell.angle_alpha   90.00
_cell.angle_beta   90.00
_cell.angle_gamma   90.00
#
_symmetry.space_group_name_H-M   'P 1'
#
loop_
_entity.id
_entity.type
_entity.pdbx_description
1 polymer ?
#
loop_
_entity_poly.entity_id
_entity_poly.type
_entity_poly.pdbx_seq_one_letter_code
_entity_poly.pdbx_strand_id
1 'polypeptide(L)'
;VGYPSMESDIQVGQELSIHSDGRPFLIHWSRTWELDDQGERVRPLALESGFWRPRPDNEVELLLAHPTGFLESWFGKVTITGLENAAITGARVELKTDAILRTASAKVVDSGERIYGLVDGNIGWVYDMAAEGHTMKSHASFHLTKAMTP
;
A
#
# COMPACT_ATOMS: atom_id res chain seq x y z
N VAL A 1 11.41 2.90 8.17
CA VAL A 1 10.69 1.65 7.86
C VAL A 1 11.41 0.48 8.52
N GLY A 2 10.67 -0.29 9.28
CA GLY A 2 11.17 -1.51 9.91
C GLY A 2 10.56 -2.75 9.27
N TYR A 3 11.41 -3.71 8.94
CA TYR A 3 10.97 -5.06 8.55
C TYR A 3 11.18 -6.00 9.73
N PRO A 4 10.28 -6.99 9.96
CA PRO A 4 10.43 -7.91 11.09
C PRO A 4 11.77 -8.66 11.11
N SER A 5 12.37 -8.89 9.94
CA SER A 5 13.66 -9.56 9.78
C SER A 5 14.87 -8.60 9.76
N MET A 6 14.66 -7.30 9.91
CA MET A 6 15.72 -6.29 9.91
C MET A 6 16.11 -5.89 11.33
N GLU A 7 17.38 -5.61 11.53
CA GLU A 7 17.91 -5.16 12.82
C GLU A 7 17.61 -3.69 13.13
N SER A 8 17.43 -2.86 12.11
CA SER A 8 17.19 -1.42 12.26
C SER A 8 16.25 -0.88 11.19
N ASP A 9 15.62 0.25 11.49
CA ASP A 9 14.80 0.98 10.53
C ASP A 9 15.68 1.65 9.48
N ILE A 10 15.12 1.79 8.27
CA ILE A 10 15.79 2.45 7.14
C ILE A 10 14.90 3.56 6.57
N GLN A 11 15.51 4.51 5.88
CA GLN A 11 14.81 5.51 5.10
C GLN A 11 14.44 4.93 3.75
N VAL A 12 13.20 5.15 3.32
CA VAL A 12 12.71 4.66 2.04
C VAL A 12 12.07 5.76 1.20
N GLY A 13 12.20 5.63 -0.12
CA GLY A 13 11.42 6.39 -1.09
C GLY A 13 10.38 5.48 -1.73
N GLN A 14 9.26 6.05 -2.16
CA GLN A 14 8.20 5.32 -2.85
C GLN A 14 7.63 6.12 -4.01
N GLU A 15 7.35 5.43 -5.10
CA GLU A 15 6.44 5.87 -6.14
C GLU A 15 5.19 5.02 -6.07
N LEU A 16 4.03 5.66 -6.06
CA LEU A 16 2.72 5.00 -6.05
C LEU A 16 1.89 5.58 -7.18
N SER A 17 1.36 4.70 -8.01
CA SER A 17 0.44 5.06 -9.09
C SER A 17 -0.88 4.32 -8.91
N ILE A 18 -1.97 5.08 -8.83
CA ILE A 18 -3.34 4.56 -8.78
C ILE A 18 -4.11 5.34 -9.83
N HIS A 19 -4.58 4.67 -10.88
CA HIS A 19 -5.24 5.35 -11.99
C HIS A 19 -6.34 4.48 -12.62
N SER A 20 -7.29 5.17 -13.27
CA SER A 20 -8.39 4.53 -13.99
C SER A 20 -8.16 4.62 -15.50
N ASP A 21 -8.56 3.58 -16.23
CA ASP A 21 -8.64 3.61 -17.69
C ASP A 21 -10.09 3.73 -18.19
N GLY A 22 -11.03 4.09 -17.29
CA GLY A 22 -12.46 4.23 -17.58
C GLY A 22 -13.29 3.01 -17.23
N ARG A 23 -12.68 1.88 -16.90
CA ARG A 23 -13.37 0.68 -16.45
C ARG A 23 -13.60 0.73 -14.94
N PRO A 24 -14.47 -0.12 -14.36
CA PRO A 24 -14.86 -0.03 -12.95
C PRO A 24 -13.82 -0.64 -11.98
N PHE A 25 -12.56 -0.33 -12.20
CA PHE A 25 -11.45 -0.68 -11.30
C PHE A 25 -10.33 0.35 -11.46
N LEU A 26 -9.42 0.39 -10.49
CA LEU A 26 -8.22 1.22 -10.57
C LEU A 26 -6.99 0.32 -10.69
N ILE A 27 -6.03 0.76 -11.48
CA ILE A 27 -4.76 0.08 -11.66
C ILE A 27 -3.78 0.61 -10.62
N HIS A 28 -3.19 -0.30 -9.86
CA HIS A 28 -2.25 0.00 -8.77
C HIS A 28 -0.86 -0.48 -9.13
N TRP A 29 0.12 0.38 -8.91
CA TRP A 29 1.52 0.04 -9.07
C TRP A 29 2.33 0.85 -8.07
N SER A 30 3.24 0.20 -7.35
CA SER A 30 4.15 0.90 -6.46
C SER A 30 5.51 0.25 -6.44
N ARG A 31 6.53 1.06 -6.22
CA ARG A 31 7.88 0.59 -5.96
C ARG A 31 8.51 1.41 -4.85
N THR A 32 9.34 0.76 -4.06
CA THR A 32 10.09 1.39 -3.00
C THR A 32 11.58 1.10 -3.16
N TRP A 33 12.39 1.96 -2.61
CA TRP A 33 13.84 1.79 -2.55
C TRP A 33 14.39 2.39 -1.27
N GLU A 34 15.56 1.89 -0.88
CA GLU A 34 16.31 2.44 0.23
C GLU A 34 16.93 3.77 -0.18
N LEU A 35 16.93 4.73 0.72
CA LEU A 35 17.58 6.04 0.57
C LEU A 35 18.77 6.13 1.51
N ASP A 36 19.81 6.86 1.09
CA ASP A 36 20.91 7.23 1.96
C ASP A 36 20.58 8.52 2.74
N ASP A 37 21.56 9.01 3.52
CA ASP A 37 21.38 10.20 4.34
C ASP A 37 21.19 11.49 3.52
N GLN A 38 21.54 11.48 2.24
CA GLN A 38 21.34 12.59 1.31
C GLN A 38 20.02 12.46 0.50
N GLY A 39 19.24 11.40 0.75
CA GLY A 39 18.01 11.15 0.02
C GLY A 39 18.21 10.49 -1.35
N GLU A 40 19.40 9.99 -1.66
CA GLU A 40 19.69 9.31 -2.91
C GLU A 40 19.31 7.83 -2.84
N ARG A 41 18.91 7.25 -3.99
CA ARG A 41 18.54 5.85 -4.09
C ARG A 41 19.77 4.95 -3.97
N VAL A 42 19.70 4.00 -3.04
CA VAL A 42 20.77 3.02 -2.80
C VAL A 42 20.46 1.69 -3.49
N ARG A 43 19.26 1.15 -3.25
CA ARG A 43 18.84 -0.13 -3.83
C ARG A 43 17.32 -0.25 -3.86
N PRO A 44 16.75 -1.03 -4.82
CA PRO A 44 15.34 -1.33 -4.81
C PRO A 44 14.98 -2.25 -3.64
N LEU A 45 13.77 -2.06 -3.08
CA LEU A 45 13.24 -2.88 -1.98
C LEU A 45 12.02 -3.68 -2.43
N ALA A 46 10.90 -2.99 -2.63
CA ALA A 46 9.63 -3.64 -2.91
C ALA A 46 9.02 -3.16 -4.21
N LEU A 47 8.30 -4.04 -4.86
CA LEU A 47 7.46 -3.75 -6.01
C LEU A 47 6.15 -4.47 -5.81
N GLU A 48 5.05 -3.78 -6.06
CA GLU A 48 3.74 -4.42 -6.05
C GLU A 48 2.89 -3.89 -7.19
N SER A 49 2.05 -4.75 -7.75
CA SER A 49 1.13 -4.36 -8.79
C SER A 49 -0.21 -5.07 -8.60
N GLY A 50 -1.29 -4.44 -9.03
CA GLY A 50 -2.60 -5.02 -8.89
C GLY A 50 -3.72 -4.07 -9.20
N PHE A 51 -4.86 -4.32 -8.55
CA PHE A 51 -6.09 -3.61 -8.88
C PHE A 51 -6.90 -3.30 -7.63
N TRP A 52 -7.46 -2.09 -7.61
CA TRP A 52 -8.52 -1.70 -6.68
C TRP A 52 -9.86 -1.97 -7.33
N ARG A 53 -10.73 -2.67 -6.62
CA ARG A 53 -12.06 -3.04 -7.10
C ARG A 53 -13.12 -2.43 -6.17
N PRO A 54 -13.64 -1.21 -6.47
CA PRO A 54 -14.74 -0.65 -5.70
C PRO A 54 -15.97 -1.55 -5.78
N ARG A 55 -16.66 -1.68 -4.64
CA ARG A 55 -17.86 -2.48 -4.50
C ARG A 55 -18.99 -1.62 -3.93
N PRO A 56 -20.26 -2.07 -3.99
CA PRO A 56 -21.35 -1.34 -3.33
C PRO A 56 -21.09 -1.12 -1.84
N ASP A 57 -21.80 -0.15 -1.24
CA ASP A 57 -21.75 0.16 0.20
C ASP A 57 -20.38 0.65 0.70
N ASN A 58 -19.63 1.38 -0.15
CA ASN A 58 -18.29 1.88 0.15
C ASN A 58 -17.29 0.78 0.52
N GLU A 59 -17.53 -0.41 0.07
CA GLU A 59 -16.58 -1.52 0.20
C GLU A 59 -15.57 -1.49 -0.94
N VAL A 60 -14.38 -2.03 -0.69
CA VAL A 60 -13.32 -2.11 -1.68
C VAL A 60 -12.50 -3.38 -1.48
N GLU A 61 -12.11 -3.95 -2.61
CA GLU A 61 -11.15 -5.05 -2.65
C GLU A 61 -9.86 -4.55 -3.30
N LEU A 62 -8.71 -5.01 -2.80
CA LEU A 62 -7.42 -4.73 -3.40
C LEU A 62 -6.71 -6.05 -3.65
N LEU A 63 -6.30 -6.27 -4.89
CA LEU A 63 -5.55 -7.45 -5.31
C LEU A 63 -4.12 -7.02 -5.61
N LEU A 64 -3.13 -7.63 -4.96
CA LEU A 64 -1.72 -7.30 -5.14
C LEU A 64 -0.90 -8.53 -5.47
N ALA A 65 0.01 -8.37 -6.41
CA ALA A 65 1.06 -9.34 -6.73
C ALA A 65 2.42 -8.78 -6.35
N HIS A 66 3.28 -9.61 -5.76
CA HIS A 66 4.61 -9.25 -5.29
C HIS A 66 5.67 -10.13 -5.95
N PRO A 67 6.80 -9.54 -6.43
CA PRO A 67 7.84 -10.34 -7.09
C PRO A 67 8.56 -11.30 -6.14
N THR A 68 8.38 -11.17 -4.83
CA THR A 68 8.88 -12.11 -3.84
C THR A 68 8.09 -13.41 -3.77
N GLY A 69 7.01 -13.54 -4.56
CA GLY A 69 6.34 -14.81 -4.82
C GLY A 69 4.98 -14.98 -4.15
N PHE A 70 4.31 -13.92 -3.74
CA PHE A 70 2.98 -14.06 -3.15
C PHE A 70 1.97 -13.10 -3.74
N LEU A 71 0.70 -13.50 -3.63
CA LEU A 71 -0.47 -12.74 -4.04
C LEU A 71 -1.31 -12.46 -2.80
N GLU A 72 -1.88 -11.26 -2.73
CA GLU A 72 -2.75 -10.87 -1.63
C GLU A 72 -4.11 -10.40 -2.13
N SER A 73 -5.16 -10.81 -1.43
CA SER A 73 -6.49 -10.23 -1.53
C SER A 73 -6.76 -9.47 -0.25
N TRP A 74 -7.11 -8.20 -0.38
CA TRP A 74 -7.45 -7.29 0.71
C TRP A 74 -8.90 -6.89 0.60
N PHE A 75 -9.56 -6.74 1.74
CA PHE A 75 -10.94 -6.25 1.81
C PHE A 75 -11.04 -5.13 2.84
N GLY A 76 -11.84 -4.14 2.53
CA GLY A 76 -12.05 -3.04 3.45
C GLY A 76 -13.14 -2.07 3.05
N LYS A 77 -13.10 -0.89 3.68
CA LYS A 77 -14.10 0.15 3.49
C LYS A 77 -13.46 1.50 3.26
N VAL A 78 -14.18 2.31 2.49
CA VAL A 78 -13.83 3.71 2.23
C VAL A 78 -14.72 4.60 3.09
N THR A 79 -14.11 5.53 3.81
CA THR A 79 -14.81 6.57 4.57
C THR A 79 -14.42 7.93 3.99
N ILE A 80 -15.41 8.72 3.64
CA ILE A 80 -15.19 10.12 3.19
C ILE A 80 -15.03 10.98 4.42
N THR A 81 -13.89 11.64 4.58
CA THR A 81 -13.55 12.46 5.74
C THR A 81 -13.59 13.95 5.43
N GLY A 82 -13.62 14.33 4.16
CA GLY A 82 -13.73 15.72 3.75
C GLY A 82 -14.45 15.84 2.42
N LEU A 83 -15.39 16.80 2.37
CA LEU A 83 -16.16 17.10 1.18
C LEU A 83 -16.28 18.62 1.06
N GLU A 84 -15.95 19.17 -0.09
CA GLU A 84 -15.95 20.60 -0.34
C GLU A 84 -16.43 20.88 -1.76
N ASN A 85 -17.50 21.66 -1.92
CA ASN A 85 -18.10 21.97 -3.21
C ASN A 85 -18.40 20.72 -4.05
N ALA A 86 -18.94 19.67 -3.42
CA ALA A 86 -19.22 18.36 -4.01
C ALA A 86 -17.97 17.60 -4.50
N ALA A 87 -16.76 18.07 -4.17
CA ALA A 87 -15.51 17.37 -4.44
C ALA A 87 -14.97 16.72 -3.16
N ILE A 88 -14.44 15.51 -3.28
CA ILE A 88 -13.84 14.79 -2.17
C ILE A 88 -12.46 15.38 -1.88
N THR A 89 -12.27 15.94 -0.68
CA THR A 89 -10.98 16.47 -0.22
C THR A 89 -10.28 15.56 0.77
N GLY A 90 -11.01 14.60 1.33
CA GLY A 90 -10.42 13.64 2.23
C GLY A 90 -11.15 12.30 2.19
N ALA A 91 -10.40 11.23 2.31
CA ALA A 91 -10.92 9.87 2.36
C ALA A 91 -9.96 8.98 3.16
N ARG A 92 -10.52 7.96 3.77
CA ARG A 92 -9.74 6.94 4.48
C ARG A 92 -10.17 5.57 3.99
N VAL A 93 -9.21 4.73 3.68
CA VAL A 93 -9.44 3.35 3.28
C VAL A 93 -8.73 2.44 4.27
N GLU A 94 -9.49 1.59 4.95
CA GLU A 94 -8.97 0.60 5.88
C GLU A 94 -9.11 -0.78 5.25
N LEU A 95 -8.00 -1.51 5.16
CA LEU A 95 -7.92 -2.81 4.53
C LEU A 95 -7.33 -3.84 5.48
N LYS A 96 -7.87 -5.05 5.42
CA LYS A 96 -7.31 -6.22 6.08
C LYS A 96 -7.08 -7.32 5.05
N THR A 97 -6.06 -8.12 5.26
CA THR A 97 -5.80 -9.29 4.44
C THR A 97 -6.99 -10.26 4.53
N ASP A 98 -7.53 -10.61 3.36
CA ASP A 98 -8.59 -11.61 3.23
C ASP A 98 -8.00 -12.98 2.89
N ALA A 99 -7.06 -13.02 1.93
CA ALA A 99 -6.38 -14.25 1.54
C ALA A 99 -4.98 -13.95 1.04
N ILE A 100 -4.07 -14.89 1.27
CA ILE A 100 -2.70 -14.85 0.77
C ILE A 100 -2.38 -16.18 0.10
N LEU A 101 -1.91 -16.12 -1.14
CA LEU A 101 -1.41 -17.27 -1.90
C LEU A 101 0.09 -17.10 -2.09
N ARG A 102 0.86 -18.14 -1.75
CA ARG A 102 2.33 -18.11 -1.84
C ARG A 102 2.86 -19.17 -2.79
N THR A 103 3.96 -18.85 -3.47
CA THR A 103 4.81 -19.88 -4.09
C THR A 103 5.63 -20.58 -2.99
N ALA A 104 6.23 -21.72 -3.33
CA ALA A 104 7.01 -22.51 -2.36
C ALA A 104 8.24 -21.75 -1.80
N SER A 105 8.79 -20.81 -2.58
CA SER A 105 9.97 -20.02 -2.20
C SER A 105 9.65 -18.69 -1.54
N ALA A 106 8.36 -18.31 -1.43
CA ALA A 106 7.97 -17.03 -0.87
C ALA A 106 8.14 -17.00 0.64
N LYS A 107 8.40 -15.80 1.18
CA LYS A 107 8.39 -15.57 2.62
C LYS A 107 7.00 -15.80 3.19
N VAL A 108 6.93 -16.21 4.45
CA VAL A 108 5.66 -16.41 5.15
C VAL A 108 5.09 -15.06 5.57
N VAL A 109 3.94 -14.70 5.00
CA VAL A 109 3.15 -13.54 5.39
C VAL A 109 1.78 -14.06 5.80
N ASP A 110 1.43 -13.93 7.08
CA ASP A 110 0.21 -14.50 7.63
C ASP A 110 -0.99 -13.57 7.51
N SER A 111 -0.78 -12.28 7.79
CA SER A 111 -1.83 -11.28 7.76
C SER A 111 -1.25 -9.88 7.66
N GLY A 112 -2.08 -8.93 7.28
CA GLY A 112 -1.70 -7.52 7.23
C GLY A 112 -2.89 -6.61 7.36
N GLU A 113 -2.60 -5.38 7.72
CA GLU A 113 -3.56 -4.29 7.72
C GLU A 113 -2.93 -3.10 7.01
N ARG A 114 -3.72 -2.43 6.19
CA ARG A 114 -3.31 -1.20 5.51
C ARG A 114 -4.35 -0.12 5.73
N ILE A 115 -3.86 1.08 5.94
CA ILE A 115 -4.71 2.26 6.01
C ILE A 115 -4.14 3.29 5.05
N TYR A 116 -4.96 3.70 4.10
CA TYR A 116 -4.65 4.79 3.18
C TYR A 116 -5.48 6.00 3.54
N GLY A 117 -4.87 7.16 3.60
CA GLY A 117 -5.54 8.43 3.82
C GLY A 117 -5.28 9.38 2.66
N LEU A 118 -6.34 9.99 2.15
CA LEU A 118 -6.27 11.05 1.14
C LEU A 118 -6.65 12.37 1.79
N VAL A 119 -5.75 13.36 1.71
CA VAL A 119 -5.99 14.72 2.20
C VAL A 119 -5.44 15.69 1.17
N ASP A 120 -6.33 16.49 0.56
CA ASP A 120 -5.99 17.54 -0.40
C ASP A 120 -5.06 17.04 -1.54
N GLY A 121 -5.32 15.84 -2.04
CA GLY A 121 -4.55 15.24 -3.13
C GLY A 121 -3.29 14.51 -2.72
N ASN A 122 -2.91 14.57 -1.44
CA ASN A 122 -1.76 13.84 -0.91
C ASN A 122 -2.20 12.52 -0.28
N ILE A 123 -1.38 11.50 -0.38
CA ILE A 123 -1.66 10.17 0.16
C ILE A 123 -0.66 9.84 1.27
N GLY A 124 -1.21 9.51 2.44
CA GLY A 124 -0.44 8.86 3.49
C GLY A 124 -0.94 7.43 3.65
N TRP A 125 -0.06 6.49 3.97
CA TRP A 125 -0.50 5.15 4.28
C TRP A 125 0.43 4.44 5.24
N VAL A 126 -0.12 3.50 5.99
CA VAL A 126 0.61 2.66 6.93
C VAL A 126 0.33 1.20 6.63
N TYR A 127 1.29 0.36 6.90
CA TYR A 127 1.20 -1.07 6.71
C TYR A 127 1.70 -1.78 7.95
N ASP A 128 0.81 -2.52 8.58
CA ASP A 128 1.12 -3.42 9.68
C ASP A 128 1.05 -4.85 9.15
N MET A 129 2.02 -5.68 9.49
CA MET A 129 2.01 -7.06 9.04
C MET A 129 2.53 -8.02 10.09
N ALA A 130 1.99 -9.23 10.07
CA ALA A 130 2.52 -10.40 10.76
C ALA A 130 3.21 -11.28 9.71
N ALA A 131 4.50 -11.48 9.84
CA ALA A 131 5.30 -12.23 8.87
C ALA A 131 6.44 -12.96 9.56
N GLU A 132 6.91 -14.03 8.93
CA GLU A 132 8.07 -14.81 9.41
C GLU A 132 7.92 -15.28 10.88
N GLY A 133 6.68 -15.56 11.32
CA GLY A 133 6.39 -15.99 12.69
C GLY A 133 6.34 -14.88 13.73
N HIS A 134 6.51 -13.62 13.33
CA HIS A 134 6.37 -12.47 14.23
C HIS A 134 4.91 -12.05 14.39
N THR A 135 4.59 -11.44 15.52
CA THR A 135 3.27 -10.84 15.74
C THR A 135 3.08 -9.59 14.91
N MET A 136 1.82 -9.17 14.74
CA MET A 136 1.48 -7.95 14.01
C MET A 136 2.23 -6.75 14.59
N LYS A 137 2.95 -6.01 13.75
CA LYS A 137 3.61 -4.78 14.12
C LYS A 137 3.77 -3.86 12.92
N SER A 138 3.99 -2.58 13.19
CA SER A 138 4.18 -1.59 12.14
C SER A 138 5.37 -1.95 11.26
N HIS A 139 5.11 -2.15 9.98
CA HIS A 139 6.10 -2.51 8.99
C HIS A 139 6.59 -1.29 8.22
N ALA A 140 5.66 -0.43 7.79
CA ALA A 140 5.98 0.73 6.96
C ALA A 140 4.99 1.86 7.19
N SER A 141 5.49 3.07 7.07
CA SER A 141 4.68 4.30 7.08
C SER A 141 5.17 5.23 5.97
N PHE A 142 4.23 5.73 5.16
CA PHE A 142 4.54 6.54 3.98
C PHE A 142 3.70 7.82 3.96
N HIS A 143 4.31 8.90 3.49
CA HIS A 143 3.62 10.14 3.18
C HIS A 143 4.03 10.57 1.78
N LEU A 144 3.06 10.64 0.87
CA LEU A 144 3.29 10.86 -0.54
C LEU A 144 2.60 12.14 -1.00
N THR A 145 3.32 12.97 -1.74
CA THR A 145 2.76 14.14 -2.39
C THR A 145 2.43 13.80 -3.84
N LYS A 146 1.38 14.44 -4.37
CA LYS A 146 0.99 14.23 -5.77
C LYS A 146 2.08 14.74 -6.69
N ALA A 147 2.59 13.84 -7.54
CA ALA A 147 3.54 14.24 -8.58
C ALA A 147 2.81 14.94 -9.74
N MET A 148 3.46 15.94 -10.32
CA MET A 148 2.99 16.52 -11.58
C MET A 148 3.29 15.53 -12.70
N THR A 149 2.25 15.11 -13.42
CA THR A 149 2.42 14.30 -14.62
C THR A 149 2.91 15.19 -15.76
N PRO A 150 3.94 14.77 -16.49
CA PRO A 150 4.42 15.51 -17.67
C PRO A 150 3.39 15.52 -18.79
#